data_ac0507c032434c2bdeecf274aba43e44
#
_entry.id   ac0507c032434c2bdeecf274aba43e44
#
_cell.length_a   1.000
_cell.length_b   1.000
_cell.length_c   1.000
_cell.angle_alpha   90.00
_cell.angle_beta   90.00
_cell.angle_gamma   90.00
#
_symmetry.space_group_name_H-M   'P 1'
#
loop_
_entity.id
_entity.type
_entity.pdbx_description
1 polymer ?
#
loop_
_entity_poly.entity_id
_entity_poly.type
_entity_poly.pdbx_seq_one_letter_code
_entity_poly.pdbx_strand_id
1 'polypeptide(L)'
;MNMGNIKGAIKAAVFSGVMLSGTATAINVDSAFEGQWFRGGQDNGTGWQLDYIKTGPEAGLFFVTGFIYGDNGEPTWVAGNASVVAGQSILDFDLFEVTGGSFTDNVERTTTPFGDMTFDVNNCRSISAEINNINSAFISETSTSFELSPIDEIGGTPRDASVCPYQTTFNGCPAFATETSQPKTCAISGTLTGDVTLTNDTNWVLQGGVFVGEDGGSTANLTIEPGTRVLGVTGNDFLAVQRGSKIFAEGTANAPIVFTGPFTATDPSAGAGNWGGLVINGRAPINICDDNVPFEQCEDIGEGGSGNFGGNIPDDSSGVLKYVRVQFGGFRINDEDELNGIAFQAVGSGTVVDHVQVHANEDDGIEFFGGTVNAKHLVLTGIKDDSLDWTHGWDGNVQYVVVKQDPNAANDKERGIEADNFEDNNDATPRSQPSIANATFIGGPSDNKTTTGMVLRRGTGFNMTHVIVTGFEKCLDLDSDATFAAAGAPGNLTGTATMENTIISCDVNFEEEDGDAFTVQSFFEAQTGNQVANPALDNIYPTAGTPSVMEMDGEKFGAFFDKTNYPGAFKSKATAWTNGWTEFLD
;
A
#
# COMPACT_ATOMS: atom_id res chain seq x y z
N MET A 1 -58.14 -3.66 -20.71
CA MET A 1 -58.31 -2.21 -20.93
C MET A 1 -56.93 -1.66 -21.33
N ASN A 2 -56.91 -0.84 -22.34
CA ASN A 2 -55.76 -0.45 -23.14
C ASN A 2 -54.49 0.00 -22.38
N MET A 3 -53.37 -0.61 -22.76
CA MET A 3 -52.04 -0.05 -22.51
C MET A 3 -51.76 1.05 -23.54
N GLY A 4 -51.56 2.25 -23.06
CA GLY A 4 -51.18 3.40 -23.88
C GLY A 4 -49.65 3.55 -23.96
N ASN A 5 -49.17 3.62 -25.17
CA ASN A 5 -47.77 3.90 -25.53
C ASN A 5 -47.26 5.21 -24.94
N ILE A 6 -46.14 5.17 -24.22
CA ILE A 6 -45.30 6.34 -23.95
C ILE A 6 -43.98 6.16 -24.72
N LYS A 7 -43.87 6.91 -25.81
CA LYS A 7 -42.58 7.12 -26.51
C LYS A 7 -41.84 8.27 -25.83
N GLY A 8 -40.83 7.98 -25.07
CA GLY A 8 -39.86 8.96 -24.54
C GLY A 8 -38.70 9.15 -25.48
N ALA A 9 -38.36 10.39 -25.78
CA ALA A 9 -37.36 10.80 -26.75
C ALA A 9 -35.92 10.68 -26.18
N ILE A 10 -35.08 10.01 -26.96
CA ILE A 10 -33.63 9.93 -26.74
C ILE A 10 -33.01 11.32 -27.01
N LYS A 11 -32.40 11.91 -26.00
CA LYS A 11 -31.47 13.05 -26.17
C LYS A 11 -30.04 12.50 -26.20
N ALA A 12 -29.46 12.51 -27.38
CA ALA A 12 -28.03 12.24 -27.57
C ALA A 12 -27.21 13.47 -27.10
N ALA A 13 -26.40 13.31 -26.07
CA ALA A 13 -25.34 14.23 -25.69
C ALA A 13 -24.02 13.75 -26.31
N VAL A 14 -23.49 14.53 -27.24
CA VAL A 14 -22.17 14.27 -27.85
C VAL A 14 -21.09 14.82 -26.92
N PHE A 15 -20.33 13.95 -26.29
CA PHE A 15 -19.07 14.31 -25.65
C PHE A 15 -17.92 13.88 -26.57
N SER A 16 -17.16 14.86 -27.06
CA SER A 16 -15.91 14.63 -27.81
C SER A 16 -14.77 14.48 -26.81
N GLY A 17 -14.45 13.26 -26.43
CA GLY A 17 -13.26 12.88 -25.69
C GLY A 17 -12.31 12.11 -26.61
N VAL A 18 -11.05 12.45 -26.59
CA VAL A 18 -9.97 11.81 -27.36
C VAL A 18 -9.84 10.35 -26.91
N MET A 19 -10.15 9.42 -27.79
CA MET A 19 -9.96 7.99 -27.58
C MET A 19 -8.47 7.65 -27.75
N LEU A 20 -7.82 7.28 -26.65
CA LEU A 20 -6.66 6.39 -26.69
C LEU A 20 -7.22 4.96 -26.83
N SER A 21 -6.98 4.32 -27.94
CA SER A 21 -7.45 2.99 -28.26
C SER A 21 -6.60 1.92 -27.57
N GLY A 22 -6.90 1.64 -26.30
CA GLY A 22 -6.66 0.33 -25.73
C GLY A 22 -7.92 -0.50 -25.97
N THR A 23 -7.83 -1.67 -26.52
CA THR A 23 -8.94 -2.60 -26.64
C THR A 23 -9.22 -3.17 -25.24
N ALA A 24 -10.02 -2.47 -24.46
CA ALA A 24 -10.63 -3.07 -23.28
C ALA A 24 -11.56 -4.18 -23.78
N THR A 25 -11.29 -5.42 -23.43
CA THR A 25 -12.22 -6.53 -23.61
C THR A 25 -13.39 -6.32 -22.67
N ALA A 26 -14.57 -6.14 -23.21
CA ALA A 26 -15.79 -5.92 -22.41
C ALA A 26 -16.09 -7.15 -21.54
N ILE A 27 -16.42 -6.88 -20.28
CA ILE A 27 -16.83 -7.90 -19.30
C ILE A 27 -18.19 -8.43 -19.69
N ASN A 28 -18.35 -9.76 -19.68
CA ASN A 28 -19.68 -10.36 -19.76
C ASN A 28 -20.26 -10.46 -18.35
N VAL A 29 -21.19 -9.59 -18.03
CA VAL A 29 -21.94 -9.67 -16.79
C VAL A 29 -22.99 -10.78 -16.91
N ASP A 30 -22.87 -11.80 -16.08
CA ASP A 30 -23.80 -12.96 -16.05
C ASP A 30 -24.03 -13.46 -14.61
N SER A 31 -24.51 -14.66 -14.47
CA SER A 31 -24.80 -15.27 -13.16
C SER A 31 -23.61 -15.41 -12.21
N ALA A 32 -22.39 -15.16 -12.66
CA ALA A 32 -21.22 -15.21 -11.77
C ALA A 32 -21.17 -14.00 -10.83
N PHE A 33 -21.91 -12.96 -11.13
CA PHE A 33 -22.07 -11.80 -10.25
C PHE A 33 -23.22 -11.94 -9.25
N GLU A 34 -23.95 -13.06 -9.27
CA GLU A 34 -24.96 -13.35 -8.23
C GLU A 34 -24.30 -13.42 -6.85
N GLY A 35 -25.00 -12.93 -5.83
CA GLY A 35 -24.59 -13.04 -4.44
C GLY A 35 -24.63 -11.72 -3.69
N GLN A 36 -24.03 -11.75 -2.51
CA GLN A 36 -24.00 -10.60 -1.63
C GLN A 36 -22.72 -9.79 -1.84
N TRP A 37 -22.91 -8.49 -1.94
CA TRP A 37 -21.86 -7.52 -2.15
C TRP A 37 -21.85 -6.50 -1.01
N PHE A 38 -20.68 -6.08 -0.60
CA PHE A 38 -20.51 -5.22 0.54
C PHE A 38 -19.74 -3.95 0.15
N ARG A 39 -20.10 -2.83 0.76
CA ARG A 39 -19.39 -1.57 0.57
C ARG A 39 -18.06 -1.62 1.32
N GLY A 40 -16.94 -1.67 0.61
CA GLY A 40 -15.60 -1.68 1.19
C GLY A 40 -15.29 -0.43 2.00
N GLY A 41 -14.45 -0.57 3.04
CA GLY A 41 -13.82 0.55 3.75
C GLY A 41 -14.68 1.32 4.76
N GLN A 42 -15.99 1.05 4.88
CA GLN A 42 -16.84 1.63 5.93
C GLN A 42 -17.78 0.57 6.47
N ASP A 43 -17.59 0.18 7.69
CA ASP A 43 -18.45 -0.75 8.42
C ASP A 43 -19.75 -0.05 8.84
N ASN A 44 -20.60 0.25 7.87
CA ASN A 44 -21.89 0.89 8.09
C ASN A 44 -23.09 -0.06 7.92
N GLY A 45 -22.83 -1.36 7.74
CA GLY A 45 -23.88 -2.36 7.57
C GLY A 45 -24.63 -2.29 6.26
N THR A 46 -24.20 -1.50 5.28
CA THR A 46 -24.81 -1.41 3.95
C THR A 46 -24.40 -2.61 3.12
N GLY A 47 -25.38 -3.39 2.65
CA GLY A 47 -25.17 -4.58 1.83
C GLY A 47 -26.04 -4.57 0.58
N TRP A 48 -25.54 -5.19 -0.48
CA TRP A 48 -26.23 -5.33 -1.76
C TRP A 48 -26.32 -6.80 -2.14
N GLN A 49 -27.50 -7.22 -2.56
CA GLN A 49 -27.74 -8.55 -3.12
C GLN A 49 -27.98 -8.39 -4.63
N LEU A 50 -27.23 -9.16 -5.43
CA LEU A 50 -27.42 -9.26 -6.86
C LEU A 50 -27.94 -10.65 -7.21
N ASP A 51 -29.03 -10.72 -7.96
CA ASP A 51 -29.64 -11.97 -8.44
C ASP A 51 -29.82 -11.91 -9.96
N TYR A 52 -29.30 -12.91 -10.67
CA TYR A 52 -29.49 -13.03 -12.12
C TYR A 52 -30.67 -13.97 -12.48
N ILE A 53 -31.65 -13.44 -13.18
CA ILE A 53 -32.82 -14.20 -13.60
C ILE A 53 -32.46 -14.97 -14.88
N LYS A 54 -32.27 -16.29 -14.74
CA LYS A 54 -31.80 -17.19 -15.81
C LYS A 54 -32.91 -17.71 -16.74
N THR A 55 -34.16 -17.77 -16.26
CA THR A 55 -35.26 -18.41 -16.98
C THR A 55 -36.57 -17.62 -16.86
N GLY A 56 -37.45 -17.77 -17.83
CA GLY A 56 -38.73 -17.07 -17.86
C GLY A 56 -38.71 -15.83 -18.74
N PRO A 57 -39.80 -15.03 -18.71
CA PRO A 57 -39.92 -13.83 -19.54
C PRO A 57 -38.96 -12.70 -19.13
N GLU A 58 -38.40 -12.79 -17.94
CA GLU A 58 -37.41 -11.84 -17.37
C GLU A 58 -35.98 -12.35 -17.49
N ALA A 59 -35.74 -13.39 -18.29
CA ALA A 59 -34.41 -13.94 -18.49
C ALA A 59 -33.46 -12.90 -19.08
N GLY A 60 -32.23 -12.79 -18.49
CA GLY A 60 -31.26 -11.78 -18.86
C GLY A 60 -31.41 -10.47 -18.07
N LEU A 61 -32.14 -10.49 -16.95
CA LEU A 61 -32.19 -9.37 -16.02
C LEU A 61 -31.31 -9.63 -14.79
N PHE A 62 -30.63 -8.60 -14.35
CA PHE A 62 -30.13 -8.51 -12.97
C PHE A 62 -31.16 -7.81 -12.10
N PHE A 63 -31.44 -8.40 -10.95
CA PHE A 63 -32.20 -7.79 -9.87
C PHE A 63 -31.24 -7.41 -8.75
N VAL A 64 -31.31 -6.17 -8.30
CA VAL A 64 -30.51 -5.66 -7.20
C VAL A 64 -31.40 -5.31 -6.02
N THR A 65 -30.95 -5.67 -4.82
CA THR A 65 -31.59 -5.24 -3.57
C THR A 65 -30.49 -4.62 -2.68
N GLY A 66 -30.69 -3.38 -2.25
CA GLY A 66 -29.81 -2.68 -1.32
C GLY A 66 -30.43 -2.56 0.05
N PHE A 67 -29.66 -2.92 1.09
CA PHE A 67 -30.00 -2.64 2.47
C PHE A 67 -29.15 -1.44 2.91
N ILE A 68 -29.77 -0.29 3.11
CA ILE A 68 -29.10 0.98 3.36
C ILE A 68 -29.68 1.66 4.60
N TYR A 69 -28.99 2.68 5.10
CA TYR A 69 -29.42 3.46 6.26
C TYR A 69 -29.62 4.92 5.88
N GLY A 70 -30.66 5.51 6.42
CA GLY A 70 -30.89 6.95 6.35
C GLY A 70 -29.96 7.74 7.26
N ASP A 71 -30.01 9.07 7.17
CA ASP A 71 -29.12 10.01 7.90
C ASP A 71 -29.19 9.86 9.43
N ASN A 72 -30.31 9.36 9.96
CA ASN A 72 -30.49 9.10 11.40
C ASN A 72 -30.30 7.62 11.79
N GLY A 73 -29.81 6.78 10.87
CA GLY A 73 -29.61 5.36 11.08
C GLY A 73 -30.85 4.48 10.92
N GLU A 74 -31.94 4.99 10.37
CA GLU A 74 -33.10 4.16 10.06
C GLU A 74 -32.79 3.26 8.85
N PRO A 75 -33.02 1.93 8.97
CA PRO A 75 -32.81 1.02 7.86
C PRO A 75 -33.92 1.18 6.80
N THR A 76 -33.53 1.16 5.54
CA THR A 76 -34.47 1.13 4.42
C THR A 76 -34.00 0.15 3.34
N TRP A 77 -34.91 -0.22 2.45
CA TRP A 77 -34.66 -1.13 1.34
C TRP A 77 -34.85 -0.40 0.03
N VAL A 78 -33.87 -0.59 -0.86
CA VAL A 78 -33.99 -0.19 -2.26
C VAL A 78 -33.88 -1.41 -3.14
N ALA A 79 -34.57 -1.41 -4.24
CA ALA A 79 -34.55 -2.50 -5.21
C ALA A 79 -34.66 -1.95 -6.63
N GLY A 80 -34.06 -2.66 -7.59
CA GLY A 80 -34.11 -2.30 -9.00
C GLY A 80 -33.78 -3.48 -9.88
N ASN A 81 -33.91 -3.31 -11.19
CA ASN A 81 -33.47 -4.29 -12.17
C ASN A 81 -32.81 -3.63 -13.36
N ALA A 82 -31.89 -4.36 -14.00
CA ALA A 82 -31.18 -3.94 -15.20
C ALA A 82 -31.19 -5.07 -16.24
N SER A 83 -31.39 -4.72 -17.49
CA SER A 83 -31.26 -5.68 -18.59
C SER A 83 -29.78 -5.90 -18.89
N VAL A 84 -29.38 -7.15 -19.07
CA VAL A 84 -28.03 -7.53 -19.40
C VAL A 84 -27.88 -7.73 -20.91
N VAL A 85 -26.91 -7.04 -21.50
CA VAL A 85 -26.52 -7.25 -22.90
C VAL A 85 -25.14 -7.86 -22.93
N ALA A 86 -24.94 -8.93 -23.68
CA ALA A 86 -23.65 -9.60 -23.77
C ALA A 86 -22.54 -8.62 -24.19
N GLY A 87 -21.43 -8.63 -23.44
CA GLY A 87 -20.28 -7.74 -23.64
C GLY A 87 -20.43 -6.37 -23.00
N GLN A 88 -21.41 -6.16 -22.13
CA GLN A 88 -21.60 -4.91 -21.39
C GLN A 88 -21.02 -5.02 -19.97
N SER A 89 -20.22 -4.06 -19.57
CA SER A 89 -19.66 -3.94 -18.21
C SER A 89 -20.44 -2.98 -17.32
N ILE A 90 -21.29 -2.16 -17.90
CA ILE A 90 -22.07 -1.15 -17.20
C ILE A 90 -23.53 -1.59 -17.15
N LEU A 91 -24.09 -1.58 -15.95
CA LEU A 91 -25.49 -1.88 -15.69
C LEU A 91 -26.16 -0.65 -15.07
N ASP A 92 -27.24 -0.20 -15.68
CA ASP A 92 -28.04 0.92 -15.18
C ASP A 92 -29.35 0.40 -14.57
N PHE A 93 -29.62 0.81 -13.33
CA PHE A 93 -30.80 0.42 -12.57
C PHE A 93 -31.64 1.64 -12.21
N ASP A 94 -32.91 1.58 -12.46
CA ASP A 94 -33.87 2.45 -11.80
C ASP A 94 -34.16 1.88 -10.41
N LEU A 95 -33.76 2.57 -9.34
CA LEU A 95 -33.96 2.15 -7.97
C LEU A 95 -35.30 2.66 -7.42
N PHE A 96 -35.95 1.81 -6.65
CA PHE A 96 -37.18 2.11 -5.93
C PHE A 96 -36.97 1.82 -4.44
N GLU A 97 -37.39 2.75 -3.59
CA GLU A 97 -37.53 2.52 -2.16
C GLU A 97 -38.79 1.74 -1.88
N VAL A 98 -38.71 0.69 -1.06
CA VAL A 98 -39.82 -0.17 -0.69
C VAL A 98 -40.15 0.06 0.77
N THR A 99 -41.33 0.61 1.03
CA THR A 99 -41.83 0.89 2.39
C THR A 99 -43.14 0.16 2.65
N GLY A 100 -43.46 -0.04 3.93
CA GLY A 100 -44.63 -0.81 4.34
C GLY A 100 -44.39 -2.32 4.27
N GLY A 101 -45.47 -3.06 4.41
CA GLY A 101 -45.42 -4.51 4.53
C GLY A 101 -45.39 -4.98 5.98
N SER A 102 -45.86 -6.18 6.23
CA SER A 102 -45.81 -6.86 7.52
C SER A 102 -45.41 -8.30 7.30
N PHE A 103 -44.65 -8.85 8.23
CA PHE A 103 -44.23 -10.25 8.17
C PHE A 103 -45.41 -11.21 8.40
N THR A 104 -46.45 -10.73 9.09
CA THR A 104 -47.61 -11.55 9.50
C THR A 104 -48.90 -11.20 8.77
N ASP A 105 -49.01 -10.02 8.20
CA ASP A 105 -50.28 -9.52 7.62
C ASP A 105 -50.07 -9.06 6.17
N ASN A 106 -51.11 -9.15 5.38
CA ASN A 106 -51.14 -8.74 3.97
C ASN A 106 -51.28 -7.21 3.87
N VAL A 107 -50.24 -6.49 4.35
CA VAL A 107 -50.18 -5.04 4.26
C VAL A 107 -49.65 -4.63 2.89
N GLU A 108 -50.31 -3.70 2.25
CA GLU A 108 -49.92 -3.17 0.94
C GLU A 108 -48.54 -2.50 1.01
N ARG A 109 -47.64 -2.84 0.08
CA ARG A 109 -46.34 -2.26 -0.05
C ARG A 109 -46.42 -1.01 -0.93
N THR A 110 -45.70 0.01 -0.56
CA THR A 110 -45.55 1.21 -1.39
C THR A 110 -44.13 1.23 -1.96
N THR A 111 -44.02 1.44 -3.26
CA THR A 111 -42.75 1.65 -3.96
C THR A 111 -42.71 3.07 -4.47
N THR A 112 -41.64 3.78 -4.13
CA THR A 112 -41.38 5.14 -4.60
C THR A 112 -40.04 5.20 -5.34
N PRO A 113 -39.91 5.94 -6.45
CA PRO A 113 -38.64 6.12 -7.11
C PRO A 113 -37.59 6.65 -6.12
N PHE A 114 -36.45 5.95 -6.04
CA PHE A 114 -35.37 6.32 -5.12
C PHE A 114 -34.26 7.06 -5.83
N GLY A 115 -33.80 6.60 -6.99
CA GLY A 115 -32.72 7.20 -7.77
C GLY A 115 -32.28 6.29 -8.91
N ASP A 116 -31.28 6.74 -9.64
CA ASP A 116 -30.69 6.02 -10.77
C ASP A 116 -29.32 5.48 -10.33
N MET A 117 -29.08 4.17 -10.40
CA MET A 117 -27.83 3.56 -10.02
C MET A 117 -27.12 2.98 -11.23
N THR A 118 -25.85 3.30 -11.37
CA THR A 118 -24.95 2.69 -12.36
C THR A 118 -23.96 1.80 -11.64
N PHE A 119 -23.85 0.54 -12.07
CA PHE A 119 -22.73 -0.33 -11.74
C PHE A 119 -21.76 -0.38 -12.92
N ASP A 120 -20.52 -0.02 -12.67
CA ASP A 120 -19.39 -0.31 -13.57
C ASP A 120 -18.61 -1.48 -12.98
N VAL A 121 -18.70 -2.61 -13.67
CA VAL A 121 -18.08 -3.86 -13.23
C VAL A 121 -16.61 -3.85 -13.61
N ASN A 122 -15.74 -3.55 -12.67
CA ASN A 122 -14.29 -3.48 -12.87
C ASN A 122 -13.68 -4.87 -13.03
N ASN A 123 -14.09 -5.80 -12.19
CA ASN A 123 -13.69 -7.21 -12.19
C ASN A 123 -14.63 -8.01 -11.30
N CYS A 124 -14.41 -9.32 -11.15
CA CYS A 124 -15.27 -10.19 -10.35
C CYS A 124 -15.30 -9.88 -8.85
N ARG A 125 -14.44 -9.02 -8.38
CA ARG A 125 -14.27 -8.69 -6.97
C ARG A 125 -14.54 -7.22 -6.67
N SER A 126 -14.78 -6.41 -7.73
CA SER A 126 -14.98 -4.97 -7.58
C SER A 126 -16.01 -4.46 -8.58
N ILE A 127 -17.01 -3.78 -8.07
CA ILE A 127 -17.99 -3.02 -8.82
C ILE A 127 -17.98 -1.59 -8.31
N SER A 128 -17.68 -0.63 -9.19
CA SER A 128 -17.90 0.78 -8.88
C SER A 128 -19.38 1.10 -9.00
N ALA A 129 -19.98 1.57 -7.93
CA ALA A 129 -21.38 1.93 -7.87
C ALA A 129 -21.56 3.44 -7.73
N GLU A 130 -22.42 4.02 -8.53
CA GLU A 130 -22.81 5.42 -8.44
C GLU A 130 -24.33 5.50 -8.39
N ILE A 131 -24.89 6.21 -7.39
CA ILE A 131 -26.31 6.50 -7.28
C ILE A 131 -26.50 7.99 -7.46
N ASN A 132 -27.31 8.36 -8.42
CA ASN A 132 -27.67 9.75 -8.72
C ASN A 132 -29.16 9.99 -8.51
N ASN A 133 -29.56 11.26 -8.44
CA ASN A 133 -30.95 11.67 -8.29
C ASN A 133 -31.65 11.03 -7.07
N ILE A 134 -30.91 10.84 -5.96
CA ILE A 134 -31.48 10.27 -4.73
C ILE A 134 -32.66 11.13 -4.28
N ASN A 135 -33.81 10.49 -4.14
CA ASN A 135 -35.06 11.08 -3.69
C ASN A 135 -35.66 10.23 -2.57
N SER A 136 -35.21 10.43 -1.36
CA SER A 136 -35.68 9.69 -0.18
C SER A 136 -36.05 10.67 0.94
N ALA A 137 -37.05 10.30 1.74
CA ALA A 137 -37.41 11.05 2.93
C ALA A 137 -36.39 10.91 4.07
N PHE A 138 -35.46 9.93 3.98
CA PHE A 138 -34.54 9.53 5.04
C PHE A 138 -33.08 9.89 4.73
N ILE A 139 -32.78 10.28 3.49
CA ILE A 139 -31.42 10.58 3.03
C ILE A 139 -31.39 11.99 2.44
N SER A 140 -30.51 12.82 2.95
CA SER A 140 -30.37 14.22 2.51
C SER A 140 -29.45 14.39 1.30
N GLU A 141 -28.59 13.41 1.03
CA GLU A 141 -27.68 13.40 -0.12
C GLU A 141 -28.45 13.17 -1.42
N THR A 142 -28.05 13.84 -2.49
CA THR A 142 -28.65 13.71 -3.82
C THR A 142 -27.90 12.77 -4.75
N SER A 143 -26.67 12.40 -4.39
CA SER A 143 -25.85 11.42 -5.10
C SER A 143 -24.80 10.83 -4.16
N THR A 144 -24.34 9.62 -4.46
CA THR A 144 -23.25 8.96 -3.74
C THR A 144 -22.51 7.99 -4.68
N SER A 145 -21.24 7.77 -4.43
CA SER A 145 -20.46 6.75 -5.13
C SER A 145 -19.70 5.90 -4.12
N PHE A 146 -19.55 4.61 -4.42
CA PHE A 146 -18.87 3.65 -3.55
C PHE A 146 -18.42 2.42 -4.34
N GLU A 147 -17.50 1.66 -3.75
CA GLU A 147 -17.07 0.38 -4.29
C GLU A 147 -17.77 -0.76 -3.56
N LEU A 148 -18.07 -1.82 -4.30
CA LEU A 148 -18.63 -3.06 -3.78
C LEU A 148 -17.62 -4.20 -3.97
N SER A 149 -17.45 -4.99 -2.92
CA SER A 149 -16.70 -6.25 -2.91
C SER A 149 -17.61 -7.40 -2.50
N PRO A 150 -17.39 -8.62 -3.01
CA PRO A 150 -18.22 -9.77 -2.61
C PRO A 150 -18.00 -10.12 -1.13
N ILE A 151 -19.08 -10.48 -0.43
CA ILE A 151 -19.05 -10.78 1.01
C ILE A 151 -18.35 -12.12 1.33
N ASP A 152 -18.29 -13.02 0.37
CA ASP A 152 -17.55 -14.29 0.46
C ASP A 152 -16.04 -14.12 0.62
N GLU A 153 -15.49 -12.95 0.34
CA GLU A 153 -14.09 -12.61 0.66
C GLU A 153 -13.87 -12.21 2.12
N ILE A 154 -14.91 -11.70 2.79
CA ILE A 154 -14.84 -11.32 4.22
C ILE A 154 -14.79 -12.56 5.13
N GLY A 155 -15.22 -13.73 4.65
CA GLY A 155 -15.25 -15.00 5.37
C GLY A 155 -14.11 -15.97 5.05
N GLY A 156 -13.09 -15.57 4.28
CA GLY A 156 -11.89 -16.37 4.05
C GLY A 156 -12.00 -17.47 3.00
N THR A 157 -13.10 -17.57 2.25
CA THR A 157 -13.21 -18.43 1.06
C THR A 157 -13.24 -17.53 -0.17
N PRO A 158 -12.17 -17.44 -0.96
CA PRO A 158 -12.20 -16.69 -2.20
C PRO A 158 -13.32 -17.23 -3.09
N ARG A 159 -14.06 -16.34 -3.75
CA ARG A 159 -14.94 -16.76 -4.85
C ARG A 159 -14.13 -17.66 -5.78
N ASP A 160 -14.69 -18.85 -6.03
CA ASP A 160 -14.05 -19.78 -6.97
C ASP A 160 -13.83 -19.04 -8.29
N ALA A 161 -12.57 -18.85 -8.64
CA ALA A 161 -12.16 -18.22 -9.88
C ALA A 161 -12.79 -18.87 -11.11
N SER A 162 -13.30 -20.12 -11.00
CA SER A 162 -14.05 -20.80 -12.04
C SER A 162 -15.45 -20.22 -12.30
N VAL A 163 -15.95 -19.37 -11.40
CA VAL A 163 -17.31 -18.79 -11.45
C VAL A 163 -17.32 -17.36 -12.03
N CYS A 164 -16.14 -16.77 -12.22
CA CYS A 164 -16.03 -15.42 -12.73
C CYS A 164 -15.99 -15.35 -14.26
N PRO A 165 -16.88 -14.62 -14.92
CA PRO A 165 -16.95 -14.53 -16.37
C PRO A 165 -15.76 -13.83 -17.05
N TYR A 166 -14.88 -13.23 -16.26
CA TYR A 166 -13.58 -12.70 -16.72
C TYR A 166 -12.64 -13.75 -17.26
N GLN A 167 -13.03 -14.98 -17.13
CA GLN A 167 -12.22 -16.02 -17.67
C GLN A 167 -12.54 -16.21 -19.14
N THR A 168 -11.97 -15.33 -19.97
CA THR A 168 -11.40 -15.83 -21.22
C THR A 168 -10.83 -17.18 -20.89
N THR A 169 -11.18 -18.18 -21.64
CA THR A 169 -10.63 -19.55 -21.51
C THR A 169 -9.14 -19.40 -21.18
N PHE A 170 -8.73 -19.82 -19.97
CA PHE A 170 -7.30 -19.91 -19.62
C PHE A 170 -6.63 -20.69 -20.76
N ASN A 171 -5.89 -20.01 -21.58
CA ASN A 171 -5.27 -20.57 -22.78
C ASN A 171 -3.94 -21.23 -22.48
N GLY A 172 -3.69 -21.56 -21.19
CA GLY A 172 -2.40 -22.00 -20.70
C GLY A 172 -1.50 -20.83 -20.33
N CYS A 173 -0.41 -21.13 -19.64
CA CYS A 173 0.57 -20.13 -19.27
C CYS A 173 1.32 -19.58 -20.49
N PRO A 174 1.68 -18.29 -20.49
CA PRO A 174 2.51 -17.72 -21.54
C PRO A 174 3.89 -18.41 -21.57
N ALA A 175 4.62 -18.25 -22.68
CA ALA A 175 5.88 -18.96 -22.91
C ALA A 175 6.99 -18.70 -21.87
N PHE A 176 6.90 -17.61 -21.11
CA PHE A 176 7.84 -17.29 -20.03
C PHE A 176 7.48 -17.95 -18.69
N ALA A 177 6.37 -18.68 -18.60
CA ALA A 177 5.90 -19.34 -17.39
C ALA A 177 5.50 -20.80 -17.65
N THR A 178 5.42 -21.57 -16.60
CA THR A 178 5.07 -22.99 -16.65
C THR A 178 3.73 -23.22 -15.95
N GLU A 179 2.83 -23.97 -16.59
CA GLU A 179 1.55 -24.34 -15.98
C GLU A 179 1.77 -25.26 -14.77
N THR A 180 1.09 -24.98 -13.68
CA THR A 180 1.15 -25.83 -12.47
C THR A 180 -0.01 -26.82 -12.43
N SER A 181 -0.03 -27.69 -11.41
CA SER A 181 -1.18 -28.58 -11.17
C SER A 181 -2.40 -27.87 -10.60
N GLN A 182 -2.25 -26.60 -10.16
CA GLN A 182 -3.35 -25.80 -9.66
C GLN A 182 -4.05 -25.09 -10.82
N PRO A 183 -5.39 -25.02 -10.81
CA PRO A 183 -6.13 -24.35 -11.88
C PRO A 183 -5.67 -22.89 -12.07
N LYS A 184 -5.43 -22.50 -13.33
CA LYS A 184 -5.08 -21.13 -13.74
C LYS A 184 -3.88 -20.52 -13.00
N THR A 185 -2.93 -21.36 -12.68
CA THR A 185 -1.75 -20.97 -11.91
C THR A 185 -0.51 -21.20 -12.76
N CYS A 186 0.23 -20.12 -12.99
CA CYS A 186 1.46 -20.09 -13.77
C CYS A 186 2.66 -19.83 -12.87
N ALA A 187 3.64 -20.72 -12.93
CA ALA A 187 4.90 -20.57 -12.22
C ALA A 187 5.92 -19.83 -13.08
N ILE A 188 6.59 -18.86 -12.46
CA ILE A 188 7.68 -18.08 -13.05
C ILE A 188 8.97 -18.46 -12.35
N SER A 189 10.04 -18.68 -13.12
CA SER A 189 11.35 -19.02 -12.57
C SER A 189 12.48 -18.46 -13.42
N GLY A 190 13.64 -18.24 -12.81
CA GLY A 190 14.84 -17.77 -13.49
C GLY A 190 14.70 -16.33 -14.01
N THR A 191 15.25 -16.05 -15.19
CA THR A 191 15.34 -14.68 -15.73
C THR A 191 14.27 -14.40 -16.78
N LEU A 192 13.47 -13.37 -16.55
CA LEU A 192 12.54 -12.81 -17.52
C LEU A 192 13.29 -11.89 -18.46
N THR A 193 13.23 -12.17 -19.75
CA THR A 193 13.87 -11.37 -20.80
C THR A 193 12.83 -10.72 -21.71
N GLY A 194 12.99 -9.42 -21.99
CA GLY A 194 12.03 -8.65 -22.78
C GLY A 194 10.81 -8.20 -21.97
N ASP A 195 9.80 -7.71 -22.67
CA ASP A 195 8.59 -7.19 -22.05
C ASP A 195 7.62 -8.31 -21.67
N VAL A 196 7.25 -8.39 -20.40
CA VAL A 196 6.36 -9.43 -19.83
C VAL A 196 5.21 -8.74 -19.11
N THR A 197 4.02 -9.35 -19.19
CA THR A 197 2.85 -8.88 -18.44
C THR A 197 2.28 -10.01 -17.58
N LEU A 198 2.09 -9.72 -16.28
CA LEU A 198 1.32 -10.56 -15.38
C LEU A 198 -0.11 -10.05 -15.34
N THR A 199 -1.02 -10.88 -15.84
CA THR A 199 -2.43 -10.54 -15.93
C THR A 199 -3.18 -10.88 -14.64
N ASN A 200 -4.23 -10.16 -14.33
CA ASN A 200 -4.99 -10.32 -13.10
C ASN A 200 -5.97 -11.51 -13.12
N ASP A 201 -6.11 -12.19 -14.25
CA ASP A 201 -6.91 -13.40 -14.42
C ASP A 201 -6.15 -14.71 -14.11
N THR A 202 -4.90 -14.61 -13.73
CA THR A 202 -3.98 -15.71 -13.51
C THR A 202 -3.36 -15.58 -12.11
N ASN A 203 -3.26 -16.70 -11.38
CA ASN A 203 -2.44 -16.78 -10.18
C ASN A 203 -0.98 -16.98 -10.58
N TRP A 204 -0.12 -16.08 -10.19
CA TRP A 204 1.29 -16.14 -10.49
C TRP A 204 2.07 -16.68 -9.28
N VAL A 205 2.95 -17.64 -9.49
CA VAL A 205 3.77 -18.25 -8.45
C VAL A 205 5.24 -18.07 -8.80
N LEU A 206 6.01 -17.53 -7.89
CA LEU A 206 7.47 -17.47 -7.99
C LEU A 206 8.06 -18.83 -7.61
N GLN A 207 9.10 -19.26 -8.31
CA GLN A 207 9.86 -20.48 -8.01
C GLN A 207 11.36 -20.15 -7.96
N GLY A 208 11.89 -20.02 -6.76
CA GLY A 208 13.24 -19.51 -6.50
C GLY A 208 13.35 -18.03 -6.81
N GLY A 209 14.57 -17.52 -6.96
CA GLY A 209 14.80 -16.14 -7.41
C GLY A 209 14.32 -15.93 -8.84
N VAL A 210 13.39 -14.98 -9.03
CA VAL A 210 12.92 -14.54 -10.35
C VAL A 210 13.55 -13.18 -10.66
N PHE A 211 14.28 -13.08 -11.75
CA PHE A 211 15.01 -11.89 -12.14
C PHE A 211 14.36 -11.21 -13.34
N VAL A 212 14.10 -9.93 -13.25
CA VAL A 212 13.60 -9.10 -14.36
C VAL A 212 14.80 -8.50 -15.08
N GLY A 213 15.15 -9.06 -16.23
CA GLY A 213 16.35 -8.72 -17.01
C GLY A 213 17.65 -9.28 -16.44
N GLU A 214 18.75 -8.91 -17.05
CA GLU A 214 20.11 -9.32 -16.69
C GLU A 214 20.99 -8.09 -16.45
N ASP A 215 21.72 -8.07 -15.34
CA ASP A 215 22.67 -6.99 -15.08
C ASP A 215 23.79 -6.96 -16.13
N GLY A 216 23.99 -5.80 -16.76
CA GLY A 216 24.94 -5.66 -17.89
C GLY A 216 24.55 -6.43 -19.15
N GLY A 217 23.40 -7.09 -19.17
CA GLY A 217 22.86 -7.89 -20.28
C GLY A 217 21.58 -7.32 -20.88
N SER A 218 20.62 -8.20 -21.14
CA SER A 218 19.33 -7.83 -21.72
C SER A 218 18.42 -7.18 -20.67
N THR A 219 17.96 -5.97 -20.92
CA THR A 219 16.93 -5.33 -20.08
C THR A 219 15.55 -5.92 -20.35
N ALA A 220 14.68 -5.87 -19.32
CA ALA A 220 13.30 -6.32 -19.41
C ALA A 220 12.36 -5.33 -18.71
N ASN A 221 11.10 -5.31 -19.16
CA ASN A 221 10.03 -4.60 -18.46
C ASN A 221 8.98 -5.60 -17.97
N LEU A 222 8.76 -5.62 -16.67
CA LEU A 222 7.70 -6.39 -16.06
C LEU A 222 6.50 -5.47 -15.79
N THR A 223 5.39 -5.71 -16.47
CA THR A 223 4.12 -5.03 -16.20
C THR A 223 3.22 -5.96 -15.39
N ILE A 224 2.60 -5.43 -14.35
CA ILE A 224 1.66 -6.17 -13.50
C ILE A 224 0.33 -5.43 -13.50
N GLU A 225 -0.73 -6.10 -13.94
CA GLU A 225 -2.06 -5.49 -14.02
C GLU A 225 -2.64 -5.22 -12.61
N PRO A 226 -3.48 -4.18 -12.45
CA PRO A 226 -4.18 -3.94 -11.19
C PRO A 226 -4.97 -5.17 -10.70
N GLY A 227 -4.88 -5.47 -9.41
CA GLY A 227 -5.55 -6.60 -8.78
C GLY A 227 -4.85 -7.96 -8.94
N THR A 228 -3.68 -8.00 -9.60
CA THR A 228 -2.88 -9.22 -9.74
C THR A 228 -2.35 -9.69 -8.39
N ARG A 229 -2.33 -11.01 -8.21
CA ARG A 229 -1.71 -11.69 -7.09
C ARG A 229 -0.46 -12.45 -7.53
N VAL A 230 0.65 -12.21 -6.84
CA VAL A 230 1.92 -12.92 -7.04
C VAL A 230 2.29 -13.62 -5.73
N LEU A 231 2.51 -14.91 -5.79
CA LEU A 231 2.71 -15.78 -4.64
C LEU A 231 4.17 -16.24 -4.57
N GLY A 232 4.82 -16.05 -3.44
CA GLY A 232 5.99 -16.82 -3.02
C GLY A 232 5.52 -18.00 -2.17
N VAL A 233 5.95 -19.20 -2.47
CA VAL A 233 5.50 -20.43 -1.79
C VAL A 233 6.58 -21.07 -0.92
N THR A 234 7.82 -20.64 -1.07
CA THR A 234 8.96 -21.04 -0.25
C THR A 234 9.84 -19.85 0.09
N GLY A 235 10.64 -19.97 1.15
CA GLY A 235 11.51 -18.88 1.60
C GLY A 235 12.47 -18.32 0.54
N ASN A 236 12.94 -19.14 -0.37
CA ASN A 236 13.86 -18.73 -1.44
C ASN A 236 13.16 -18.11 -2.67
N ASP A 237 11.86 -17.93 -2.62
CA ASP A 237 11.09 -17.28 -3.69
C ASP A 237 11.15 -15.78 -3.50
N PHE A 238 11.72 -15.05 -4.43
CA PHE A 238 11.77 -13.58 -4.44
C PHE A 238 11.69 -13.05 -5.88
N LEU A 239 11.39 -11.77 -6.03
CA LEU A 239 11.42 -11.07 -7.32
C LEU A 239 12.47 -9.96 -7.27
N ALA A 240 13.46 -10.03 -8.18
CA ALA A 240 14.52 -9.03 -8.28
C ALA A 240 14.50 -8.32 -9.64
N VAL A 241 14.35 -7.00 -9.63
CA VAL A 241 14.48 -6.17 -10.83
C VAL A 241 15.94 -5.79 -11.00
N GLN A 242 16.57 -6.21 -12.09
CA GLN A 242 17.98 -5.97 -12.35
C GLN A 242 18.24 -4.57 -12.89
N ARG A 243 19.44 -4.05 -12.70
CA ARG A 243 19.84 -2.71 -13.14
C ARG A 243 19.49 -2.45 -14.61
N GLY A 244 18.81 -1.33 -14.87
CA GLY A 244 18.36 -0.93 -16.20
C GLY A 244 17.07 -1.58 -16.68
N SER A 245 16.58 -2.61 -15.99
CA SER A 245 15.23 -3.18 -16.17
C SER A 245 14.20 -2.43 -15.35
N LYS A 246 12.91 -2.70 -15.56
CA LYS A 246 11.83 -1.95 -14.90
C LYS A 246 10.69 -2.85 -14.47
N ILE A 247 10.05 -2.47 -13.37
CA ILE A 247 8.76 -2.99 -12.95
C ILE A 247 7.70 -1.88 -13.05
N PHE A 248 6.55 -2.20 -13.64
CA PHE A 248 5.37 -1.34 -13.68
C PHE A 248 4.24 -2.05 -12.94
N ALA A 249 4.23 -1.91 -11.62
CA ALA A 249 3.21 -2.43 -10.74
C ALA A 249 2.29 -1.28 -10.34
N GLU A 250 1.37 -0.92 -11.25
CA GLU A 250 0.45 0.20 -11.10
C GLU A 250 -0.94 -0.30 -10.74
N GLY A 251 -1.13 -0.69 -9.47
CA GLY A 251 -2.43 -1.00 -8.90
C GLY A 251 -3.32 0.24 -8.74
N THR A 252 -4.50 0.03 -8.19
CA THR A 252 -5.44 1.10 -7.80
C THR A 252 -5.92 0.86 -6.37
N ALA A 253 -6.55 1.85 -5.75
CA ALA A 253 -7.10 1.68 -4.40
C ALA A 253 -8.08 0.50 -4.31
N ASN A 254 -8.86 0.27 -5.37
CA ASN A 254 -9.87 -0.80 -5.43
C ASN A 254 -9.32 -2.13 -6.00
N ALA A 255 -8.15 -2.10 -6.60
CA ALA A 255 -7.48 -3.26 -7.18
C ALA A 255 -5.97 -3.19 -6.92
N PRO A 256 -5.52 -3.26 -5.65
CA PRO A 256 -4.09 -3.26 -5.34
C PRO A 256 -3.44 -4.53 -5.88
N ILE A 257 -2.17 -4.41 -6.23
CA ILE A 257 -1.34 -5.56 -6.59
C ILE A 257 -0.81 -6.16 -5.28
N VAL A 258 -0.90 -7.48 -5.13
CA VAL A 258 -0.55 -8.15 -3.88
C VAL A 258 0.54 -9.20 -4.11
N PHE A 259 1.69 -8.99 -3.50
CA PHE A 259 2.74 -10.00 -3.35
C PHE A 259 2.62 -10.62 -1.97
N THR A 260 2.47 -11.93 -1.87
CA THR A 260 2.17 -12.58 -0.59
C THR A 260 2.57 -14.07 -0.60
N GLY A 261 2.52 -14.70 0.57
CA GLY A 261 2.58 -16.16 0.70
C GLY A 261 1.31 -16.84 0.15
N PRO A 262 1.29 -18.17 0.11
CA PRO A 262 0.16 -18.95 -0.42
C PRO A 262 -1.04 -19.00 0.56
N PHE A 263 -1.06 -18.14 1.54
CA PHE A 263 -2.01 -18.13 2.65
C PHE A 263 -3.11 -17.11 2.42
N THR A 264 -4.24 -17.31 3.09
CA THR A 264 -5.25 -16.26 3.27
C THR A 264 -4.93 -15.48 4.54
N ALA A 265 -5.42 -14.25 4.64
CA ALA A 265 -5.22 -13.40 5.82
C ALA A 265 -5.69 -14.04 7.15
N THR A 266 -6.57 -15.02 7.08
CA THR A 266 -7.12 -15.76 8.23
C THR A 266 -6.45 -17.11 8.48
N ASP A 267 -5.46 -17.49 7.65
CA ASP A 267 -4.72 -18.73 7.84
C ASP A 267 -3.80 -18.59 9.06
N PRO A 268 -3.95 -19.44 10.10
CA PRO A 268 -3.09 -19.36 11.29
C PRO A 268 -1.62 -19.71 11.00
N SER A 269 -1.30 -20.24 9.83
CA SER A 269 0.08 -20.46 9.38
C SER A 269 0.65 -19.27 8.59
N ALA A 270 -0.17 -18.28 8.25
CA ALA A 270 0.31 -17.04 7.67
C ALA A 270 1.19 -16.29 8.67
N GLY A 271 2.41 -16.01 8.29
CA GLY A 271 3.39 -15.36 9.15
C GLY A 271 4.55 -14.81 8.36
N ALA A 272 5.35 -14.00 8.98
CA ALA A 272 6.56 -13.45 8.42
C ALA A 272 7.55 -14.56 8.00
N GLY A 273 8.41 -14.30 7.02
CA GLY A 273 9.43 -15.24 6.55
C GLY A 273 8.95 -16.37 5.66
N ASN A 274 7.71 -16.30 5.14
CA ASN A 274 7.18 -17.38 4.28
C ASN A 274 7.78 -17.37 2.87
N TRP A 275 8.25 -16.24 2.40
CA TRP A 275 8.92 -16.04 1.12
C TRP A 275 9.91 -14.87 1.23
N GLY A 276 10.70 -14.60 0.19
CA GLY A 276 11.75 -13.58 0.25
C GLY A 276 11.18 -12.16 0.32
N GLY A 277 10.74 -11.65 -0.80
CA GLY A 277 10.32 -10.24 -0.91
C GLY A 277 10.57 -9.67 -2.30
N LEU A 278 10.57 -8.35 -2.40
CA LEU A 278 10.90 -7.61 -3.61
C LEU A 278 12.27 -6.96 -3.50
N VAL A 279 13.11 -7.12 -4.52
CA VAL A 279 14.40 -6.42 -4.61
C VAL A 279 14.43 -5.59 -5.88
N ILE A 280 14.76 -4.31 -5.74
CA ILE A 280 14.87 -3.38 -6.87
C ILE A 280 16.31 -2.86 -6.94
N ASN A 281 17.05 -3.30 -7.96
CA ASN A 281 18.43 -2.90 -8.19
C ASN A 281 18.49 -1.72 -9.15
N GLY A 282 19.11 -0.62 -8.71
CA GLY A 282 19.31 0.60 -9.48
C GLY A 282 20.77 0.92 -9.73
N ARG A 283 20.99 2.04 -10.42
CA ARG A 283 22.31 2.57 -10.81
C ARG A 283 22.65 3.91 -10.18
N ALA A 284 21.96 4.26 -9.11
CA ALA A 284 22.25 5.48 -8.37
C ALA A 284 23.49 5.29 -7.47
N PRO A 285 24.07 6.37 -6.92
CA PRO A 285 25.26 6.31 -6.08
C PRO A 285 25.04 5.55 -4.77
N ILE A 286 26.14 4.88 -4.32
CA ILE A 286 26.30 4.29 -3.00
C ILE A 286 27.66 4.71 -2.43
N ASN A 287 27.88 4.55 -1.11
CA ASN A 287 29.08 5.05 -0.43
C ASN A 287 30.00 3.97 0.16
N ILE A 288 29.81 2.72 -0.22
CA ILE A 288 30.51 1.58 0.40
C ILE A 288 31.93 1.35 -0.13
N CYS A 289 32.31 1.99 -1.22
CA CYS A 289 33.57 1.71 -1.87
C CYS A 289 34.70 2.55 -1.29
N ASP A 290 35.89 1.97 -1.29
CA ASP A 290 37.12 2.66 -0.94
C ASP A 290 37.44 3.84 -1.88
N ASP A 291 38.14 4.86 -1.41
CA ASP A 291 38.60 6.05 -2.17
C ASP A 291 39.35 5.73 -3.48
N ASN A 292 39.85 4.48 -3.61
CA ASN A 292 40.57 4.03 -4.80
C ASN A 292 39.64 3.52 -5.93
N VAL A 293 38.37 3.29 -5.65
CA VAL A 293 37.36 2.89 -6.66
C VAL A 293 36.76 4.17 -7.22
N PRO A 294 36.80 4.39 -8.55
CA PRO A 294 36.05 5.49 -9.14
C PRO A 294 34.59 5.43 -8.74
N PHE A 295 34.04 6.53 -8.30
CA PHE A 295 32.66 6.64 -7.81
C PHE A 295 31.63 6.03 -8.78
N GLU A 296 31.86 6.18 -10.10
CA GLU A 296 31.02 5.62 -11.16
C GLU A 296 31.08 4.08 -11.25
N GLN A 297 32.00 3.46 -10.53
CA GLN A 297 32.22 2.02 -10.51
C GLN A 297 31.93 1.43 -9.13
N CYS A 298 31.37 2.20 -8.23
CA CYS A 298 30.99 1.72 -6.92
C CYS A 298 29.75 0.84 -7.04
N GLU A 299 29.91 -0.43 -6.77
CA GLU A 299 28.86 -1.47 -6.88
C GLU A 299 28.96 -2.44 -5.72
N ASP A 300 27.84 -3.04 -5.37
CA ASP A 300 27.73 -4.15 -4.41
C ASP A 300 26.79 -5.23 -4.92
N ILE A 301 26.76 -6.35 -4.20
CA ILE A 301 25.89 -7.48 -4.47
C ILE A 301 24.79 -7.50 -3.41
N GLY A 302 23.54 -7.49 -3.85
CA GLY A 302 22.40 -7.54 -2.96
C GLY A 302 22.23 -8.88 -2.26
N GLU A 303 21.59 -8.84 -1.13
CA GLU A 303 21.25 -9.99 -0.29
C GLU A 303 20.53 -11.08 -1.08
N GLY A 304 20.70 -12.33 -0.65
CA GLY A 304 20.15 -13.48 -1.35
C GLY A 304 20.70 -13.71 -2.76
N GLY A 305 21.78 -13.01 -3.13
CA GLY A 305 22.29 -13.03 -4.50
C GLY A 305 21.31 -12.41 -5.49
N SER A 306 20.56 -11.40 -5.06
CA SER A 306 19.50 -10.74 -5.83
C SER A 306 20.01 -9.89 -6.99
N GLY A 307 21.32 -9.71 -7.13
CA GLY A 307 21.98 -9.02 -8.24
C GLY A 307 22.88 -7.89 -7.77
N ASN A 308 23.59 -7.26 -8.73
CA ASN A 308 24.43 -6.10 -8.41
C ASN A 308 23.61 -4.81 -8.39
N PHE A 309 24.02 -3.87 -7.55
CA PHE A 309 23.45 -2.53 -7.49
C PHE A 309 24.56 -1.46 -7.36
N GLY A 310 24.24 -0.21 -7.62
CA GLY A 310 25.19 0.88 -7.58
C GLY A 310 25.58 1.42 -8.95
N GLY A 311 26.25 2.56 -8.96
CA GLY A 311 26.66 3.30 -10.16
C GLY A 311 26.64 4.81 -9.93
N ASN A 312 26.41 5.59 -10.98
CA ASN A 312 26.41 7.06 -10.93
C ASN A 312 25.29 7.70 -11.73
N ILE A 313 24.08 7.17 -11.62
CA ILE A 313 22.89 7.71 -12.29
C ILE A 313 21.84 8.01 -11.21
N PRO A 314 21.93 9.18 -10.53
CA PRO A 314 21.03 9.47 -9.41
C PRO A 314 19.55 9.61 -9.82
N ASP A 315 19.26 9.89 -11.09
CA ASP A 315 17.93 9.97 -11.66
C ASP A 315 17.51 8.68 -12.41
N ASP A 316 18.18 7.55 -12.14
CA ASP A 316 17.80 6.25 -12.69
C ASP A 316 16.34 5.90 -12.34
N SER A 317 15.72 5.12 -13.24
CA SER A 317 14.34 4.69 -13.04
C SER A 317 14.22 3.18 -13.20
N SER A 318 13.82 2.54 -12.11
CA SER A 318 13.44 1.12 -12.07
C SER A 318 11.93 0.88 -12.27
N GLY A 319 11.17 1.94 -12.59
CA GLY A 319 9.74 1.85 -12.94
C GLY A 319 8.81 2.46 -11.90
N VAL A 320 7.71 1.76 -11.60
CA VAL A 320 6.62 2.26 -10.76
C VAL A 320 6.13 1.17 -9.81
N LEU A 321 6.04 1.48 -8.52
CA LEU A 321 5.29 0.73 -7.52
C LEU A 321 4.18 1.61 -6.97
N LYS A 322 2.94 1.30 -7.29
CA LYS A 322 1.78 2.09 -6.85
C LYS A 322 0.61 1.19 -6.47
N TYR A 323 0.02 1.43 -5.29
CA TYR A 323 -0.98 0.55 -4.69
C TYR A 323 -0.52 -0.91 -4.69
N VAL A 324 0.64 -1.14 -4.08
CA VAL A 324 1.27 -2.45 -3.95
C VAL A 324 1.27 -2.87 -2.48
N ARG A 325 0.90 -4.12 -2.22
CA ARG A 325 1.03 -4.75 -0.91
C ARG A 325 2.04 -5.89 -0.99
N VAL A 326 2.99 -5.93 -0.06
CA VAL A 326 3.93 -7.02 0.17
C VAL A 326 3.65 -7.60 1.56
N GLN A 327 3.38 -8.89 1.63
CA GLN A 327 2.88 -9.50 2.86
C GLN A 327 3.62 -10.80 3.15
N PHE A 328 3.97 -11.02 4.42
CA PHE A 328 4.55 -12.27 4.94
C PHE A 328 5.90 -12.64 4.33
N GLY A 329 6.67 -11.66 3.89
CA GLY A 329 8.02 -11.81 3.36
C GLY A 329 9.11 -11.83 4.42
N GLY A 330 10.35 -11.62 4.00
CA GLY A 330 11.49 -11.47 4.89
C GLY A 330 12.17 -12.78 5.24
N PHE A 331 12.34 -13.68 4.26
CA PHE A 331 12.96 -14.98 4.55
C PHE A 331 14.43 -14.83 4.90
N ARG A 332 14.80 -15.37 6.05
CA ARG A 332 16.17 -15.46 6.53
C ARG A 332 16.91 -16.61 5.83
N ILE A 333 17.86 -16.29 4.98
CA ILE A 333 18.68 -17.27 4.26
C ILE A 333 19.73 -17.88 5.20
N ASN A 334 20.40 -17.03 5.96
CA ASN A 334 21.35 -17.39 7.02
C ASN A 334 21.46 -16.23 8.04
N ASP A 335 22.37 -16.29 9.00
CA ASP A 335 22.51 -15.28 10.07
C ASP A 335 23.09 -13.93 9.59
N GLU A 336 23.56 -13.83 8.35
CA GLU A 336 24.20 -12.65 7.76
C GLU A 336 23.55 -12.23 6.43
N ASP A 337 22.43 -12.89 6.04
CA ASP A 337 21.84 -12.73 4.71
C ASP A 337 20.32 -12.98 4.84
N GLU A 338 19.58 -11.91 4.94
CA GLU A 338 18.13 -11.87 5.15
C GLU A 338 17.48 -11.07 4.02
N LEU A 339 16.24 -11.39 3.67
CA LEU A 339 15.53 -10.69 2.61
C LEU A 339 14.49 -9.77 3.22
N ASN A 340 14.50 -8.52 2.79
CA ASN A 340 13.55 -7.50 3.22
C ASN A 340 12.18 -7.63 2.55
N GLY A 341 11.16 -7.00 3.11
CA GLY A 341 9.88 -6.88 2.44
C GLY A 341 10.05 -6.20 1.07
N ILE A 342 10.70 -5.05 1.05
CA ILE A 342 11.17 -4.40 -0.18
C ILE A 342 12.57 -3.83 0.06
N ALA A 343 13.57 -4.30 -0.68
CA ALA A 343 14.90 -3.71 -0.74
C ALA A 343 15.02 -2.78 -1.95
N PHE A 344 15.29 -1.48 -1.70
CA PHE A 344 15.64 -0.50 -2.73
C PHE A 344 17.15 -0.32 -2.76
N GLN A 345 17.83 -1.02 -3.65
CA GLN A 345 19.29 -1.07 -3.73
C GLN A 345 19.78 -0.12 -4.82
N ALA A 346 20.40 1.01 -4.43
CA ALA A 346 20.86 2.08 -5.33
C ALA A 346 19.79 2.57 -6.33
N VAL A 347 18.53 2.63 -5.91
CA VAL A 347 17.43 3.05 -6.78
C VAL A 347 17.43 4.57 -6.93
N GLY A 348 17.28 5.05 -8.17
CA GLY A 348 17.31 6.47 -8.48
C GLY A 348 15.97 7.17 -8.37
N SER A 349 16.02 8.51 -8.31
CA SER A 349 14.86 9.39 -8.13
C SER A 349 13.85 9.39 -9.28
N GLY A 350 14.19 8.78 -10.42
CA GLY A 350 13.26 8.56 -11.54
C GLY A 350 12.26 7.42 -11.30
N THR A 351 12.42 6.65 -10.22
CA THR A 351 11.49 5.58 -9.82
C THR A 351 10.34 6.17 -9.01
N VAL A 352 9.12 5.71 -9.27
CA VAL A 352 7.91 6.13 -8.56
C VAL A 352 7.53 5.09 -7.53
N VAL A 353 7.43 5.51 -6.25
CA VAL A 353 6.95 4.65 -5.14
C VAL A 353 5.84 5.43 -4.42
N ASP A 354 4.60 4.94 -4.54
CA ASP A 354 3.44 5.63 -3.99
C ASP A 354 2.34 4.65 -3.59
N HIS A 355 1.79 4.77 -2.38
CA HIS A 355 0.81 3.85 -1.81
C HIS A 355 1.34 2.40 -1.78
N VAL A 356 2.33 2.16 -0.93
CA VAL A 356 2.96 0.85 -0.73
C VAL A 356 2.78 0.40 0.71
N GLN A 357 2.32 -0.84 0.88
CA GLN A 357 2.21 -1.47 2.20
C GLN A 357 3.14 -2.68 2.29
N VAL A 358 3.86 -2.80 3.40
CA VAL A 358 4.52 -4.04 3.82
C VAL A 358 3.89 -4.51 5.14
N HIS A 359 3.54 -5.79 5.19
CA HIS A 359 2.90 -6.38 6.36
C HIS A 359 3.58 -7.69 6.78
N ALA A 360 3.89 -7.80 8.06
CA ALA A 360 4.41 -9.02 8.68
C ALA A 360 5.65 -9.57 7.95
N ASN A 361 6.70 -8.75 7.86
CA ASN A 361 8.01 -9.16 7.36
C ASN A 361 8.86 -9.71 8.52
N GLU A 362 9.70 -10.74 8.27
CA GLU A 362 10.56 -11.33 9.31
C GLU A 362 11.78 -10.46 9.59
N ASP A 363 12.30 -9.83 8.55
CA ASP A 363 13.35 -8.84 8.54
C ASP A 363 12.72 -7.46 8.29
N ASP A 364 13.44 -6.50 7.70
CA ASP A 364 12.95 -5.14 7.53
C ASP A 364 11.72 -5.01 6.64
N GLY A 365 10.92 -4.00 6.94
CA GLY A 365 9.78 -3.66 6.11
C GLY A 365 10.22 -3.10 4.76
N ILE A 366 10.88 -1.97 4.77
CA ILE A 366 11.51 -1.34 3.61
C ILE A 366 12.91 -0.90 4.00
N GLU A 367 13.91 -1.36 3.24
CA GLU A 367 15.29 -0.92 3.40
C GLU A 367 15.84 -0.23 2.14
N PHE A 368 16.58 0.86 2.36
CA PHE A 368 17.22 1.66 1.33
C PHE A 368 18.73 1.54 1.41
N PHE A 369 19.33 0.81 0.48
CA PHE A 369 20.78 0.68 0.31
C PHE A 369 21.31 1.74 -0.65
N GLY A 370 21.54 2.94 -0.17
CA GLY A 370 21.97 4.04 -1.02
C GLY A 370 20.94 4.51 -2.04
N GLY A 371 21.39 5.28 -3.02
CA GLY A 371 20.51 5.83 -4.05
C GLY A 371 19.75 7.08 -3.63
N THR A 372 18.74 7.42 -4.41
CA THR A 372 17.99 8.70 -4.29
C THR A 372 16.50 8.54 -4.49
N VAL A 373 15.98 7.32 -4.39
CA VAL A 373 14.55 7.05 -4.59
C VAL A 373 13.69 7.77 -3.58
N ASN A 374 12.56 8.27 -4.04
CA ASN A 374 11.57 8.96 -3.21
C ASN A 374 10.31 8.10 -3.07
N ALA A 375 9.62 8.22 -1.92
CA ALA A 375 8.39 7.48 -1.67
C ALA A 375 7.32 8.34 -0.99
N LYS A 376 6.04 8.08 -1.31
CA LYS A 376 4.89 8.62 -0.60
C LYS A 376 3.92 7.52 -0.18
N HIS A 377 3.20 7.75 0.93
CA HIS A 377 2.11 6.89 1.41
C HIS A 377 2.56 5.45 1.70
N LEU A 378 3.48 5.33 2.68
CA LEU A 378 3.98 4.03 3.13
C LEU A 378 3.23 3.54 4.37
N VAL A 379 2.85 2.26 4.36
CA VAL A 379 2.21 1.56 5.49
C VAL A 379 3.04 0.35 5.86
N LEU A 380 3.59 0.33 7.07
CA LEU A 380 4.46 -0.72 7.56
C LEU A 380 3.86 -1.30 8.87
N THR A 381 3.44 -2.55 8.82
CA THR A 381 2.68 -3.15 9.93
C THR A 381 3.21 -4.51 10.34
N GLY A 382 3.43 -4.71 11.63
CA GLY A 382 3.85 -5.99 12.19
C GLY A 382 5.19 -6.48 11.67
N ILE A 383 6.11 -5.57 11.38
CA ILE A 383 7.49 -5.86 10.95
C ILE A 383 8.27 -6.38 12.17
N LYS A 384 9.10 -7.40 11.99
CA LYS A 384 9.77 -8.05 13.11
C LYS A 384 11.19 -7.59 13.39
N ASP A 385 11.80 -6.86 12.48
CA ASP A 385 13.03 -6.11 12.73
C ASP A 385 12.73 -4.62 12.51
N ASP A 386 13.33 -3.94 11.58
CA ASP A 386 13.17 -2.51 11.41
C ASP A 386 12.06 -2.19 10.39
N SER A 387 11.17 -1.26 10.75
CA SER A 387 10.07 -0.95 9.84
C SER A 387 10.55 -0.16 8.63
N LEU A 388 11.42 0.80 8.84
CA LEU A 388 12.08 1.59 7.81
C LEU A 388 13.57 1.65 8.13
N ASP A 389 14.40 1.09 7.25
CA ASP A 389 15.84 1.14 7.38
C ASP A 389 16.50 1.87 6.21
N TRP A 390 17.67 2.45 6.46
CA TRP A 390 18.54 2.98 5.41
C TRP A 390 20.01 2.94 5.77
N THR A 391 20.81 2.70 4.74
CA THR A 391 22.26 2.68 4.82
C THR A 391 22.90 3.11 3.49
N HIS A 392 24.18 2.97 3.33
CA HIS A 392 24.97 3.10 2.10
C HIS A 392 24.80 4.43 1.35
N GLY A 393 24.43 5.51 2.06
CA GLY A 393 24.37 6.84 1.46
C GLY A 393 23.03 7.18 0.78
N TRP A 394 21.93 6.61 1.23
CA TRP A 394 20.62 6.99 0.72
C TRP A 394 20.28 8.47 1.04
N ASP A 395 19.88 9.20 -0.01
CA ASP A 395 19.50 10.63 0.06
C ASP A 395 18.19 10.86 -0.70
N GLY A 396 17.12 10.23 -0.25
CA GLY A 396 15.78 10.33 -0.82
C GLY A 396 14.81 11.12 0.04
N ASN A 397 13.58 11.24 -0.43
CA ASN A 397 12.51 11.95 0.26
C ASN A 397 11.34 11.00 0.53
N VAL A 398 10.78 11.06 1.74
CA VAL A 398 9.60 10.26 2.11
C VAL A 398 8.56 11.14 2.78
N GLN A 399 7.31 11.04 2.33
CA GLN A 399 6.20 11.71 2.99
C GLN A 399 5.00 10.77 3.17
N TYR A 400 4.32 10.91 4.31
CA TYR A 400 3.18 10.09 4.71
C TYR A 400 3.55 8.63 4.98
N VAL A 401 4.11 8.41 6.17
CA VAL A 401 4.48 7.07 6.66
C VAL A 401 3.64 6.73 7.89
N VAL A 402 3.08 5.55 7.93
CA VAL A 402 2.53 4.97 9.15
C VAL A 402 3.19 3.63 9.44
N VAL A 403 3.78 3.53 10.62
CA VAL A 403 4.32 2.30 11.20
C VAL A 403 3.45 1.91 12.38
N LYS A 404 3.05 0.65 12.44
CA LYS A 404 2.34 0.08 13.59
C LYS A 404 2.87 -1.33 13.87
N GLN A 405 3.59 -1.45 14.96
CA GLN A 405 4.12 -2.73 15.40
C GLN A 405 3.03 -3.65 15.95
N ASP A 406 3.25 -4.95 15.85
CA ASP A 406 2.32 -5.94 16.41
C ASP A 406 2.44 -5.94 17.95
N PRO A 407 1.36 -5.61 18.69
CA PRO A 407 1.40 -5.60 20.14
C PRO A 407 1.62 -7.00 20.76
N ASN A 408 1.47 -8.06 19.98
CA ASN A 408 1.65 -9.45 20.44
C ASN A 408 2.94 -10.09 19.92
N ALA A 409 3.74 -9.38 19.11
CA ALA A 409 4.99 -9.93 18.61
C ALA A 409 5.92 -10.31 19.78
N ALA A 410 6.54 -11.47 19.66
CA ALA A 410 7.45 -12.00 20.68
C ALA A 410 8.88 -11.45 20.55
N ASN A 411 9.14 -10.63 19.54
CA ASN A 411 10.44 -10.06 19.26
C ASN A 411 10.76 -8.87 20.16
N ASP A 412 12.04 -8.69 20.45
CA ASP A 412 12.57 -7.66 21.33
C ASP A 412 13.53 -6.69 20.61
N LYS A 413 13.51 -6.66 19.27
CA LYS A 413 14.42 -5.86 18.46
C LYS A 413 13.73 -4.88 17.49
N GLU A 414 12.40 -4.87 17.50
CA GLU A 414 11.63 -4.07 16.55
C GLU A 414 11.91 -2.57 16.72
N ARG A 415 12.28 -1.92 15.61
CA ARG A 415 12.42 -0.47 15.55
C ARG A 415 11.43 0.15 14.58
N GLY A 416 11.11 1.41 14.82
CA GLY A 416 10.38 2.20 13.84
C GLY A 416 11.28 2.61 12.69
N ILE A 417 12.48 3.07 13.03
CA ILE A 417 13.58 3.40 12.12
C ILE A 417 14.89 2.84 12.67
N GLU A 418 15.68 2.19 11.82
CA GLU A 418 17.12 2.09 11.94
C GLU A 418 17.77 2.96 10.84
N ALA A 419 18.90 3.64 11.16
CA ALA A 419 19.44 4.64 10.25
C ALA A 419 20.96 4.70 10.31
N ASP A 420 21.58 4.28 9.24
CA ASP A 420 23.03 4.25 9.12
C ASP A 420 23.54 5.12 7.96
N ASN A 421 24.76 5.62 8.07
CA ASN A 421 25.49 6.07 6.89
C ASN A 421 26.23 4.89 6.25
N PHE A 422 27.23 4.34 6.94
CA PHE A 422 27.93 3.12 6.56
C PHE A 422 28.72 2.58 7.76
N GLU A 423 28.58 1.31 8.08
CA GLU A 423 29.15 0.68 9.28
C GLU A 423 30.67 0.76 9.31
N ASP A 424 31.34 0.39 8.22
CA ASP A 424 32.79 0.33 8.13
C ASP A 424 33.45 1.72 8.01
N ASN A 425 32.72 2.73 7.56
CA ASN A 425 33.18 4.12 7.45
C ASN A 425 32.03 5.10 7.69
N ASN A 426 31.84 5.50 8.93
CA ASN A 426 30.74 6.38 9.34
C ASN A 426 30.76 7.78 8.69
N ASP A 427 31.87 8.18 8.07
CA ASP A 427 32.01 9.44 7.32
C ASP A 427 32.00 9.24 5.79
N ALA A 428 31.64 8.04 5.31
CA ALA A 428 31.53 7.75 3.88
C ALA A 428 30.64 8.75 3.15
N THR A 429 30.95 8.98 1.88
CA THR A 429 30.19 9.90 1.00
C THR A 429 29.81 9.23 -0.32
N PRO A 430 28.59 9.48 -0.85
CA PRO A 430 27.57 10.40 -0.33
C PRO A 430 27.08 9.96 1.06
N ARG A 431 26.79 10.92 1.94
CA ARG A 431 26.24 10.62 3.26
C ARG A 431 24.75 10.28 3.15
N SER A 432 24.28 9.27 3.88
CA SER A 432 22.86 9.08 4.10
C SER A 432 22.28 10.34 4.76
N GLN A 433 21.33 11.00 4.07
CA GLN A 433 20.70 12.22 4.60
C GLN A 433 19.27 12.39 4.07
N PRO A 434 18.39 11.40 4.22
CA PRO A 434 17.04 11.50 3.71
C PRO A 434 16.23 12.61 4.38
N SER A 435 15.16 13.03 3.69
CA SER A 435 14.17 13.95 4.25
C SER A 435 12.84 13.21 4.45
N ILE A 436 12.32 13.22 5.69
CA ILE A 436 11.09 12.50 6.07
C ILE A 436 10.09 13.46 6.70
N ALA A 437 8.86 13.44 6.20
CA ALA A 437 7.81 14.29 6.74
C ALA A 437 6.48 13.55 6.90
N ASN A 438 5.65 14.00 7.85
CA ASN A 438 4.33 13.44 8.12
C ASN A 438 4.38 11.92 8.37
N ALA A 439 5.16 11.51 9.37
CA ALA A 439 5.31 10.12 9.76
C ALA A 439 4.72 9.84 11.16
N THR A 440 4.10 8.70 11.33
CA THR A 440 3.60 8.22 12.63
C THR A 440 4.16 6.84 12.90
N PHE A 441 4.95 6.71 13.96
CA PHE A 441 5.55 5.47 14.42
C PHE A 441 4.88 5.06 15.74
N ILE A 442 4.28 3.87 15.75
CA ILE A 442 3.56 3.32 16.91
C ILE A 442 4.16 1.97 17.26
N GLY A 443 4.81 1.89 18.40
CA GLY A 443 5.32 0.65 18.98
C GLY A 443 4.23 -0.23 19.57
N GLY A 444 4.56 -1.48 19.80
CA GLY A 444 3.75 -2.39 20.58
C GLY A 444 3.93 -2.15 22.11
N PRO A 445 3.03 -2.62 22.97
CA PRO A 445 3.18 -2.51 24.42
C PRO A 445 4.46 -3.23 24.91
N SER A 446 5.20 -2.53 25.75
CA SER A 446 6.58 -2.84 26.13
C SER A 446 6.75 -3.86 27.27
N ASP A 447 5.78 -4.73 27.54
CA ASP A 447 5.91 -5.74 28.59
C ASP A 447 7.03 -6.76 28.29
N ASN A 448 8.28 -6.36 28.57
CA ASN A 448 9.56 -7.06 28.40
C ASN A 448 10.22 -6.93 26.99
N LYS A 449 10.05 -5.83 26.27
CA LYS A 449 10.67 -5.61 24.96
C LYS A 449 11.61 -4.42 24.99
N THR A 450 12.71 -4.50 24.24
CA THR A 450 13.65 -3.39 23.98
C THR A 450 13.36 -2.76 22.63
N THR A 451 12.14 -2.22 22.46
CA THR A 451 11.74 -1.59 21.19
C THR A 451 12.12 -0.12 21.17
N THR A 452 12.65 0.35 20.03
CA THR A 452 13.07 1.75 19.86
C THR A 452 12.34 2.40 18.68
N GLY A 453 11.83 3.60 18.89
CA GLY A 453 11.14 4.34 17.84
C GLY A 453 12.06 4.72 16.68
N MET A 454 13.22 5.28 16.99
CA MET A 454 14.24 5.67 16.02
C MET A 454 15.63 5.49 16.58
N VAL A 455 16.48 4.73 15.88
CA VAL A 455 17.92 4.59 16.12
C VAL A 455 18.66 5.25 14.96
N LEU A 456 19.40 6.33 15.23
CA LEU A 456 20.09 7.15 14.24
C LEU A 456 21.59 7.11 14.56
N ARG A 457 22.37 6.37 13.76
CA ARG A 457 23.73 6.00 14.13
C ARG A 457 24.71 6.02 12.96
N ARG A 458 25.96 5.65 13.22
CA ARG A 458 27.02 5.43 12.22
C ARG A 458 27.19 6.58 11.24
N GLY A 459 27.02 7.80 11.73
CA GLY A 459 27.25 9.01 10.94
C GLY A 459 26.13 9.43 10.01
N THR A 460 24.93 8.85 10.12
CA THR A 460 23.80 9.27 9.29
C THR A 460 23.45 10.75 9.48
N GLY A 461 23.04 11.40 8.40
CA GLY A 461 22.29 12.64 8.41
C GLY A 461 20.82 12.36 8.23
N PHE A 462 19.97 13.33 8.50
CA PHE A 462 18.52 13.27 8.28
C PHE A 462 17.86 14.64 8.36
N ASN A 463 16.73 14.81 7.68
CA ASN A 463 15.87 15.97 7.84
C ASN A 463 14.45 15.49 8.13
N MET A 464 13.99 15.61 9.37
CA MET A 464 12.67 15.14 9.78
C MET A 464 11.77 16.27 10.21
N THR A 465 10.48 16.19 9.86
CA THR A 465 9.47 17.14 10.33
C THR A 465 8.08 16.54 10.41
N HIS A 466 7.25 17.03 11.31
CA HIS A 466 5.87 16.56 11.49
C HIS A 466 5.78 15.06 11.81
N VAL A 467 6.69 14.58 12.66
CA VAL A 467 6.79 13.17 13.06
C VAL A 467 6.10 12.95 14.40
N ILE A 468 5.44 11.82 14.57
CA ILE A 468 4.94 11.30 15.85
C ILE A 468 5.64 9.97 16.15
N VAL A 469 6.21 9.82 17.34
CA VAL A 469 6.77 8.56 17.84
C VAL A 469 6.15 8.24 19.19
N THR A 470 5.52 7.09 19.32
CA THR A 470 4.84 6.72 20.56
C THR A 470 4.72 5.21 20.74
N GLY A 471 4.57 4.77 21.98
CA GLY A 471 4.29 3.37 22.30
C GLY A 471 5.47 2.42 22.22
N PHE A 472 6.69 2.90 22.02
CA PHE A 472 7.93 2.15 22.15
C PHE A 472 8.46 2.21 23.60
N GLU A 473 9.40 1.33 23.94
CA GLU A 473 10.16 1.48 25.19
C GLU A 473 10.99 2.76 25.14
N LYS A 474 11.75 2.97 24.03
CA LYS A 474 12.56 4.17 23.80
C LYS A 474 12.04 4.92 22.56
N CYS A 475 11.99 6.25 22.58
CA CYS A 475 11.57 7.00 21.40
C CYS A 475 12.69 7.33 20.44
N LEU A 476 13.78 7.89 20.95
CA LEU A 476 14.87 8.43 20.17
C LEU A 476 16.22 8.04 20.76
N ASP A 477 17.06 7.46 19.91
CA ASP A 477 18.43 7.12 20.14
C ASP A 477 19.30 7.77 19.07
N LEU A 478 20.28 8.57 19.48
CA LEU A 478 21.40 9.01 18.65
C LEU A 478 22.65 8.29 19.13
N ASP A 479 23.28 7.51 18.27
CA ASP A 479 24.44 6.72 18.60
C ASP A 479 25.62 7.02 17.64
N SER A 480 26.82 6.73 18.11
CA SER A 480 28.13 6.91 17.50
C SER A 480 28.63 8.36 17.39
N ASP A 481 29.93 8.54 17.67
CA ASP A 481 30.63 9.84 17.61
C ASP A 481 30.42 10.58 16.28
N ALA A 482 30.36 9.84 15.18
CA ALA A 482 30.18 10.41 13.84
C ALA A 482 28.80 11.02 13.65
N THR A 483 27.75 10.43 14.23
CA THR A 483 26.37 10.97 14.18
C THR A 483 26.26 12.25 15.01
N PHE A 484 26.83 12.26 16.22
CA PHE A 484 26.92 13.46 17.03
C PHE A 484 27.73 14.58 16.35
N ALA A 485 28.80 14.23 15.66
CA ALA A 485 29.62 15.19 14.90
C ALA A 485 28.82 15.74 13.68
N ALA A 486 28.11 14.88 12.98
CA ALA A 486 27.23 15.27 11.87
C ALA A 486 26.11 16.20 12.32
N ALA A 487 25.47 15.92 13.45
CA ALA A 487 24.41 16.75 14.02
C ALA A 487 24.91 18.13 14.47
N GLY A 488 26.09 18.17 15.09
CA GLY A 488 26.64 19.35 15.77
C GLY A 488 25.99 19.59 17.13
N ALA A 489 26.71 20.30 17.99
CA ALA A 489 26.26 20.53 19.36
C ALA A 489 24.98 21.39 19.44
N PRO A 490 24.12 21.18 20.45
CA PRO A 490 23.00 22.04 20.72
C PRO A 490 23.40 23.52 20.79
N GLY A 491 22.73 24.37 19.99
CA GLY A 491 23.09 25.77 19.81
C GLY A 491 24.11 26.08 18.70
N ASN A 492 24.66 25.05 18.07
CA ASN A 492 25.52 25.16 16.88
C ASN A 492 25.34 23.94 15.95
N LEU A 493 24.08 23.64 15.63
CA LEU A 493 23.73 22.52 14.73
C LEU A 493 24.29 22.76 13.32
N THR A 494 24.78 21.70 12.69
CA THR A 494 25.33 21.75 11.33
C THR A 494 24.25 21.84 10.26
N GLY A 495 23.03 21.37 10.54
CA GLY A 495 21.95 21.18 9.58
C GLY A 495 21.99 19.83 8.83
N THR A 496 22.98 18.99 9.09
CA THR A 496 23.07 17.63 8.53
C THR A 496 22.06 16.69 9.18
N ALA A 497 21.80 16.86 10.48
CA ALA A 497 20.78 16.14 11.21
C ALA A 497 19.79 17.14 11.80
N THR A 498 18.56 17.13 11.31
CA THR A 498 17.50 18.03 11.80
C THR A 498 16.21 17.30 12.07
N MET A 499 15.53 17.69 13.17
CA MET A 499 14.24 17.14 13.58
C MET A 499 13.39 18.28 14.13
N GLU A 500 12.33 18.64 13.42
CA GLU A 500 11.49 19.77 13.77
C GLU A 500 10.03 19.36 13.87
N ASN A 501 9.21 20.08 14.65
CA ASN A 501 7.78 19.83 14.76
C ASN A 501 7.43 18.36 15.07
N THR A 502 8.26 17.71 15.87
CA THR A 502 8.16 16.28 16.21
C THR A 502 7.58 16.10 17.61
N ILE A 503 6.67 15.14 17.76
CA ILE A 503 6.04 14.79 19.02
C ILE A 503 6.49 13.39 19.41
N ILE A 504 7.07 13.24 20.61
CA ILE A 504 7.48 11.95 21.14
C ILE A 504 6.84 11.65 22.49
N SER A 505 6.48 10.36 22.70
CA SER A 505 5.88 9.89 23.96
C SER A 505 6.07 8.38 24.12
N CYS A 506 7.16 7.99 24.72
CA CYS A 506 7.51 6.59 25.02
C CYS A 506 7.76 6.41 26.53
N ASP A 507 8.06 5.19 26.98
CA ASP A 507 8.43 4.93 28.37
C ASP A 507 9.73 5.69 28.73
N VAL A 508 10.71 5.67 27.81
CA VAL A 508 11.92 6.50 27.84
C VAL A 508 11.95 7.32 26.55
N ASN A 509 11.88 8.65 26.65
CA ASN A 509 11.84 9.49 25.45
C ASN A 509 13.19 9.60 24.75
N PHE A 510 14.28 9.52 25.48
CA PHE A 510 15.65 9.67 24.98
C PHE A 510 16.53 8.57 25.54
N GLU A 511 17.24 7.85 24.68
CA GLU A 511 18.35 7.01 25.11
C GLU A 511 19.58 7.86 25.29
N GLU A 512 20.22 7.77 26.47
CA GLU A 512 21.39 8.56 26.81
C GLU A 512 22.54 7.62 27.20
N GLU A 513 23.70 7.75 26.60
CA GLU A 513 24.87 6.94 26.86
C GLU A 513 26.02 7.72 27.52
N ASP A 514 26.80 7.02 28.37
CA ASP A 514 27.95 7.60 29.00
C ASP A 514 29.10 7.83 27.99
N GLY A 515 29.43 9.07 27.75
CA GLY A 515 30.51 9.46 26.84
C GLY A 515 30.06 10.23 25.60
N ASP A 516 28.78 10.33 25.37
CA ASP A 516 28.23 11.11 24.28
C ASP A 516 28.66 12.58 24.31
N ALA A 517 28.81 13.16 23.12
CA ALA A 517 29.27 14.55 22.99
C ALA A 517 28.27 15.55 23.59
N PHE A 518 26.99 15.21 23.60
CA PHE A 518 25.87 15.93 24.24
C PHE A 518 24.69 14.97 24.41
N THR A 519 23.73 15.32 25.26
CA THR A 519 22.56 14.47 25.48
C THR A 519 21.58 14.51 24.29
N VAL A 520 20.96 13.36 23.97
CA VAL A 520 19.92 13.23 22.94
C VAL A 520 18.74 14.19 23.23
N GLN A 521 18.38 14.31 24.52
CA GLN A 521 17.39 15.30 24.96
C GLN A 521 17.78 16.72 24.55
N SER A 522 19.01 17.15 24.78
CA SER A 522 19.45 18.50 24.46
C SER A 522 19.47 18.79 22.95
N PHE A 523 19.77 17.78 22.13
CA PHE A 523 19.66 17.84 20.68
C PHE A 523 18.20 18.05 20.24
N PHE A 524 17.29 17.26 20.77
CA PHE A 524 15.85 17.37 20.44
C PHE A 524 15.26 18.71 20.85
N GLU A 525 15.56 19.17 22.07
CA GLU A 525 15.06 20.43 22.62
C GLU A 525 15.64 21.68 21.95
N ALA A 526 16.83 21.58 21.35
CA ALA A 526 17.45 22.67 20.62
C ALA A 526 16.78 22.99 19.28
N GLN A 527 15.90 22.13 18.81
CA GLN A 527 15.25 22.25 17.50
C GLN A 527 13.79 22.71 17.63
N THR A 528 13.31 23.36 16.55
CA THR A 528 12.08 24.14 16.61
C THR A 528 10.83 23.25 16.60
N GLY A 529 9.90 23.53 17.51
CA GLY A 529 8.57 22.94 17.50
C GLY A 529 8.46 21.51 18.02
N ASN A 530 9.54 20.94 18.51
CA ASN A 530 9.57 19.61 19.11
C ASN A 530 8.86 19.59 20.46
N GLN A 531 8.17 18.49 20.76
CA GLN A 531 7.37 18.35 21.97
C GLN A 531 7.50 16.94 22.56
N VAL A 532 7.75 16.87 23.86
CA VAL A 532 7.55 15.66 24.65
C VAL A 532 6.13 15.72 25.20
N ALA A 533 5.19 15.06 24.51
CA ALA A 533 3.76 15.14 24.84
C ALA A 533 3.00 13.91 24.31
N ASN A 534 1.96 13.49 25.02
CA ASN A 534 1.07 12.46 24.52
C ASN A 534 0.41 12.92 23.19
N PRO A 535 0.60 12.19 22.08
CA PRO A 535 0.05 12.56 20.78
C PRO A 535 -1.48 12.42 20.68
N ALA A 536 -2.13 11.81 21.69
CA ALA A 536 -3.58 11.64 21.79
C ALA A 536 -4.20 11.05 20.51
N LEU A 537 -3.68 9.90 20.08
CA LEU A 537 -4.18 9.18 18.90
C LEU A 537 -5.39 8.28 19.25
N ASP A 538 -6.31 8.14 18.30
CA ASP A 538 -7.29 7.06 18.22
C ASP A 538 -6.77 6.02 17.22
N ASN A 539 -6.21 4.92 17.72
CA ASN A 539 -5.38 4.00 16.95
C ASN A 539 -4.21 4.75 16.29
N ILE A 540 -4.20 4.90 14.97
CA ILE A 540 -3.18 5.62 14.19
C ILE A 540 -3.58 7.08 13.86
N TYR A 541 -4.79 7.50 14.19
CA TYR A 541 -5.36 8.76 13.74
C TYR A 541 -5.31 9.85 14.81
N PRO A 542 -5.03 11.10 14.43
CA PRO A 542 -5.06 12.21 15.37
C PRO A 542 -6.48 12.47 15.88
N THR A 543 -6.57 12.93 17.14
CA THR A 543 -7.80 13.40 17.78
C THR A 543 -7.77 14.90 18.02
N ALA A 544 -8.86 15.46 18.56
CA ALA A 544 -8.88 16.86 18.98
C ALA A 544 -7.87 17.19 20.09
N GLY A 545 -7.34 16.17 20.79
CA GLY A 545 -6.30 16.32 21.81
C GLY A 545 -4.87 16.28 21.29
N THR A 546 -4.65 15.97 20.02
CA THR A 546 -3.32 15.90 19.41
C THR A 546 -2.67 17.30 19.42
N PRO A 547 -1.44 17.44 19.94
CA PRO A 547 -0.76 18.72 19.97
C PRO A 547 -0.57 19.31 18.58
N SER A 548 -0.71 20.63 18.47
CA SER A 548 -0.50 21.32 17.19
C SER A 548 0.99 21.53 16.92
N VAL A 549 1.33 21.57 15.64
CA VAL A 549 2.66 21.89 15.12
C VAL A 549 2.58 23.13 14.21
N MET A 550 3.72 23.71 13.88
CA MET A 550 3.80 24.80 12.90
C MET A 550 3.59 24.27 11.49
N GLU A 551 3.30 25.16 10.55
CA GLU A 551 3.24 24.79 9.12
C GLU A 551 4.65 24.41 8.63
N MET A 552 4.71 23.38 7.77
CA MET A 552 5.96 22.91 7.18
C MET A 552 6.63 24.00 6.34
N ASP A 553 7.94 24.17 6.54
CA ASP A 553 8.75 25.06 5.72
C ASP A 553 9.00 24.45 4.34
N GLY A 554 8.19 24.85 3.36
CA GLY A 554 8.32 24.33 2.00
C GLY A 554 9.54 24.85 1.23
N GLU A 555 10.28 25.86 1.73
CA GLU A 555 11.55 26.25 1.14
C GLU A 555 12.66 25.29 1.58
N LYS A 556 12.62 24.85 2.84
CA LYS A 556 13.58 23.89 3.41
C LYS A 556 13.39 22.47 2.84
N PHE A 557 12.12 22.00 2.73
CA PHE A 557 11.84 20.62 2.30
C PHE A 557 11.66 20.46 0.79
N GLY A 558 11.41 21.54 0.04
CA GLY A 558 11.36 21.51 -1.42
C GLY A 558 10.02 21.03 -2.02
N ALA A 559 10.00 20.88 -3.34
CA ALA A 559 8.77 20.67 -4.13
C ALA A 559 8.18 19.26 -4.03
N PHE A 560 8.93 18.27 -3.54
CA PHE A 560 8.42 16.93 -3.35
C PHE A 560 7.36 16.88 -2.25
N PHE A 561 7.52 17.67 -1.20
CA PHE A 561 6.65 17.65 -0.03
C PHE A 561 5.39 18.50 -0.19
N ASP A 562 4.25 17.90 0.12
CA ASP A 562 3.01 18.66 0.32
C ASP A 562 3.10 19.45 1.64
N LYS A 563 2.80 20.73 1.59
CA LYS A 563 2.81 21.58 2.79
C LYS A 563 1.69 21.19 3.73
N THR A 564 2.03 20.82 4.94
CA THR A 564 1.09 20.43 5.98
C THR A 564 1.25 21.29 7.24
N ASN A 565 0.22 21.30 8.08
CA ASN A 565 0.21 21.99 9.37
C ASN A 565 -0.32 21.07 10.50
N TYR A 566 -0.14 19.76 10.33
CA TYR A 566 -0.53 18.75 11.29
C TYR A 566 0.60 17.74 11.48
N PRO A 567 0.78 17.17 12.68
CA PRO A 567 1.80 16.16 12.94
C PRO A 567 1.32 14.78 12.44
N GLY A 568 2.30 13.91 12.16
CA GLY A 568 2.05 12.53 11.80
C GLY A 568 1.49 12.33 10.40
N ALA A 569 1.19 11.07 10.09
CA ALA A 569 0.82 10.59 8.76
C ALA A 569 -0.57 11.07 8.29
N PHE A 570 -1.46 11.45 9.20
CA PHE A 570 -2.87 11.70 8.89
C PHE A 570 -3.33 13.06 9.40
N LYS A 571 -4.10 13.75 8.57
CA LYS A 571 -4.82 14.95 8.99
C LYS A 571 -6.03 14.59 9.86
N SER A 572 -6.72 13.52 9.53
CA SER A 572 -7.87 13.00 10.27
C SER A 572 -8.22 11.58 9.79
N LYS A 573 -8.99 10.83 10.58
CA LYS A 573 -9.52 9.52 10.20
C LYS A 573 -10.41 9.57 8.96
N ALA A 574 -11.23 10.61 8.82
CA ALA A 574 -12.18 10.73 7.70
C ALA A 574 -11.49 10.95 6.33
N THR A 575 -10.27 11.47 6.33
CA THR A 575 -9.49 11.75 5.12
C THR A 575 -8.23 10.89 5.03
N ALA A 576 -8.24 9.70 5.67
CA ALA A 576 -7.10 8.82 5.67
C ALA A 576 -6.84 8.26 4.27
N TRP A 577 -5.62 8.44 3.79
CA TRP A 577 -5.17 7.95 2.49
C TRP A 577 -5.00 6.43 2.44
N THR A 578 -5.10 5.76 3.58
CA THR A 578 -5.05 4.30 3.71
C THR A 578 -6.39 3.63 3.37
N ASN A 579 -7.48 4.38 3.30
CA ASN A 579 -8.82 3.83 3.10
C ASN A 579 -8.93 3.06 1.78
N GLY A 580 -9.47 1.84 1.85
CA GLY A 580 -9.89 1.03 0.70
C GLY A 580 -8.79 0.18 0.05
N TRP A 581 -7.50 0.38 0.38
CA TRP A 581 -6.43 -0.38 -0.24
C TRP A 581 -5.50 -1.12 0.75
N THR A 582 -5.49 -0.75 2.02
CA THR A 582 -4.65 -1.41 3.04
C THR A 582 -5.37 -2.55 3.73
N GLU A 583 -4.61 -3.51 4.24
CA GLU A 583 -5.05 -4.59 5.14
C GLU A 583 -4.27 -4.56 6.45
N PHE A 584 -4.77 -5.19 7.52
CA PHE A 584 -4.08 -5.37 8.81
C PHE A 584 -3.69 -4.07 9.54
N LEU A 585 -4.35 -2.96 9.28
CA LEU A 585 -4.04 -1.68 9.88
C LEU A 585 -4.91 -1.36 11.12
N ASP A 586 -6.05 -2.03 11.28
CA ASP A 586 -7.04 -1.81 12.34
C ASP A 586 -6.68 -2.47 13.69
#